data_35b2970b159292f486e75b9044cd76d9
#
_entry.id   35b2970b159292f486e75b9044cd76d9
#
_cell.length_a   1.000
_cell.length_b   1.000
_cell.length_c   1.000
_cell.angle_alpha   90.00
_cell.angle_beta   90.00
_cell.angle_gamma   90.00
#
_symmetry.space_group_name_H-M   'P 1'
#
loop_
_entity.id
_entity.type
_entity.pdbx_description
1 polymer ?
#
loop_
_entity_poly.entity_id
_entity_poly.type
_entity_poly.pdbx_seq_one_letter_code
_entity_poly.pdbx_strand_id
1 'polypeptide(L)'
;STGLSLSPIDVIKNELQKAGYKVGELTGRQTEFVYNDNGTVTKVKRTDTDKKKLAREFNDGQIDALILNKSAATGISLHASSKYKDQRKRVMIVAQQQLDVNDEVQMRGRIDRTGQVARGAYEYVVSLIPAEQRLLMMFKAKLKSLDANTTSSQKSKFNEMDVADITNKYGDKVVKEYMAEHLDLYARMADPFGWEKTHGDDLSRIDPQTLVASGGGVGDGEAGADASKLLGRMALLRVSEQEKMLQEIGELYANEIQRLNEMGENDLEITELPLKAK
;
A
#
# COMPACT_ATOMS: atom_id res chain seq x y z
N SER A 1 27.72 -18.42 11.08
CA SER A 1 26.70 -17.33 11.06
C SER A 1 26.04 -17.35 9.69
N THR A 2 24.75 -17.51 9.64
CA THR A 2 23.96 -17.58 8.40
C THR A 2 23.81 -16.21 7.71
N GLY A 3 24.33 -15.12 8.32
CA GLY A 3 24.14 -13.75 7.84
C GLY A 3 22.69 -13.24 7.90
N LEU A 4 21.75 -14.07 8.35
CA LEU A 4 20.34 -13.69 8.45
C LEU A 4 20.08 -12.93 9.74
N SER A 5 19.28 -11.89 9.64
CA SER A 5 18.79 -11.14 10.80
C SER A 5 17.88 -12.00 11.66
N LEU A 6 18.12 -12.01 12.98
CA LEU A 6 17.30 -12.76 13.92
C LEU A 6 15.90 -12.19 14.11
N SER A 7 15.74 -10.87 13.94
CA SER A 7 14.46 -10.18 14.07
C SER A 7 14.51 -8.83 13.36
N PRO A 8 13.62 -8.54 12.39
CA PRO A 8 13.55 -7.23 11.73
C PRO A 8 13.34 -6.08 12.72
N ILE A 9 12.56 -6.28 13.78
CA ILE A 9 12.32 -5.26 14.82
C ILE A 9 13.62 -4.87 15.51
N ASP A 10 14.46 -5.85 15.87
CA ASP A 10 15.73 -5.59 16.56
C ASP A 10 16.74 -4.91 15.65
N VAL A 11 16.76 -5.24 14.36
CA VAL A 11 17.59 -4.56 13.36
C VAL A 11 17.18 -3.11 13.24
N ILE A 12 15.91 -2.83 13.02
CA ILE A 12 15.39 -1.46 12.88
C ILE A 12 15.69 -0.65 14.16
N LYS A 13 15.44 -1.25 15.33
CA LYS A 13 15.72 -0.63 16.61
C LYS A 13 17.20 -0.26 16.76
N ASN A 14 18.09 -1.21 16.46
CA ASN A 14 19.54 -1.02 16.51
C ASN A 14 20.02 0.09 15.54
N GLU A 15 19.55 0.09 14.31
CA GLU A 15 19.96 1.10 13.32
C GLU A 15 19.45 2.50 13.70
N LEU A 16 18.24 2.63 14.21
CA LEU A 16 17.74 3.91 14.72
C LEU A 16 18.53 4.39 15.93
N GLN A 17 18.90 3.49 16.86
CA GLN A 17 19.72 3.83 18.02
C GLN A 17 21.14 4.25 17.63
N LYS A 18 21.76 3.57 16.65
CA LYS A 18 23.07 3.99 16.08
C LYS A 18 23.01 5.37 15.42
N ALA A 19 21.87 5.72 14.83
CA ALA A 19 21.62 7.04 14.28
C ALA A 19 21.33 8.12 15.34
N GLY A 20 21.36 7.77 16.64
CA GLY A 20 21.20 8.70 17.76
C GLY A 20 19.76 8.88 18.23
N TYR A 21 18.80 8.14 17.69
CA TYR A 21 17.40 8.25 18.13
C TYR A 21 17.15 7.45 19.41
N LYS A 22 16.32 8.00 20.29
CA LYS A 22 15.75 7.28 21.44
C LYS A 22 14.53 6.49 20.97
N VAL A 23 14.64 5.15 21.03
CA VAL A 23 13.65 4.25 20.46
C VAL A 23 12.91 3.49 21.54
N GLY A 24 11.58 3.62 21.55
CA GLY A 24 10.68 2.78 22.34
C GLY A 24 10.09 1.66 21.48
N GLU A 25 9.57 0.63 22.14
CA GLU A 25 8.94 -0.49 21.46
C GLU A 25 7.64 -0.92 22.16
N LEU A 26 6.54 -0.83 21.42
CA LEU A 26 5.21 -1.29 21.80
C LEU A 26 4.84 -2.53 20.98
N THR A 27 5.38 -3.66 21.40
CA THR A 27 5.03 -4.98 20.85
C THR A 27 4.71 -5.93 21.99
N GLY A 28 4.04 -7.03 21.71
CA GLY A 28 3.72 -8.03 22.74
C GLY A 28 4.87 -8.96 23.15
N ARG A 29 6.05 -8.82 22.53
CA ARG A 29 7.17 -9.73 22.80
C ARG A 29 7.85 -9.44 24.13
N GLN A 30 8.32 -10.50 24.80
CA GLN A 30 8.96 -10.43 26.11
C GLN A 30 10.49 -10.37 26.03
N THR A 31 11.07 -10.69 24.89
CA THR A 31 12.52 -10.75 24.68
C THR A 31 12.92 -9.98 23.43
N GLU A 32 14.15 -9.47 23.42
CA GLU A 32 14.76 -8.77 22.29
C GLU A 32 16.19 -9.25 22.09
N PHE A 33 16.74 -8.96 20.90
CA PHE A 33 18.14 -9.24 20.60
C PHE A 33 18.91 -7.91 20.58
N VAL A 34 19.96 -7.86 21.41
CA VAL A 34 20.87 -6.71 21.52
C VAL A 34 22.11 -7.00 20.72
N TYR A 35 22.47 -6.09 19.82
CA TYR A 35 23.70 -6.16 19.03
C TYR A 35 24.81 -5.46 19.81
N ASN A 36 25.84 -6.22 20.18
CA ASN A 36 26.98 -5.73 20.94
C ASN A 36 28.07 -5.17 20.00
N ASP A 37 28.90 -4.26 20.48
CA ASP A 37 29.98 -3.64 19.72
C ASP A 37 31.03 -4.66 19.21
N ASN A 38 31.15 -5.80 19.89
CA ASN A 38 32.03 -6.89 19.47
C ASN A 38 31.45 -7.78 18.36
N GLY A 39 30.31 -7.40 17.76
CA GLY A 39 29.65 -8.18 16.71
C GLY A 39 28.86 -9.39 17.19
N THR A 40 28.75 -9.60 18.50
CA THR A 40 27.89 -10.66 19.06
C THR A 40 26.47 -10.17 19.26
N VAL A 41 25.52 -11.12 19.35
CA VAL A 41 24.10 -10.82 19.60
C VAL A 41 23.68 -11.55 20.86
N THR A 42 23.09 -10.81 21.80
CA THR A 42 22.62 -11.36 23.07
C THR A 42 21.11 -11.29 23.15
N LYS A 43 20.46 -12.40 23.51
CA LYS A 43 19.02 -12.43 23.79
C LYS A 43 18.80 -11.97 25.24
N VAL A 44 18.03 -10.91 25.41
CA VAL A 44 17.72 -10.35 26.73
C VAL A 44 16.20 -10.27 26.95
N LYS A 45 15.79 -10.25 28.24
CA LYS A 45 14.41 -9.98 28.60
C LYS A 45 14.17 -8.48 28.54
N ARG A 46 13.09 -8.07 27.91
CA ARG A 46 12.68 -6.67 27.86
C ARG A 46 12.16 -6.19 29.22
N THR A 47 12.62 -5.03 29.66
CA THR A 47 12.22 -4.40 30.91
C THR A 47 11.18 -3.31 30.74
N ASP A 48 11.20 -2.63 29.58
CA ASP A 48 10.29 -1.52 29.28
C ASP A 48 9.14 -1.99 28.39
N THR A 49 8.08 -2.49 29.04
CA THR A 49 6.89 -3.07 28.39
C THR A 49 5.59 -2.35 28.76
N ASP A 50 5.67 -1.30 29.60
CA ASP A 50 4.49 -0.49 29.98
C ASP A 50 4.04 0.40 28.82
N LYS A 51 2.92 0.02 28.20
CA LYS A 51 2.34 0.72 27.05
C LYS A 51 1.98 2.17 27.34
N LYS A 52 1.43 2.44 28.55
CA LYS A 52 1.00 3.79 28.91
C LYS A 52 2.18 4.71 29.15
N LYS A 53 3.23 4.18 29.79
CA LYS A 53 4.48 4.88 30.03
C LYS A 53 5.14 5.26 28.71
N LEU A 54 5.37 4.29 27.81
CA LEU A 54 6.01 4.50 26.50
C LEU A 54 5.24 5.48 25.61
N ALA A 55 3.89 5.38 25.59
CA ALA A 55 3.07 6.32 24.84
C ALA A 55 3.18 7.76 25.39
N ARG A 56 3.27 7.92 26.72
CA ARG A 56 3.49 9.23 27.37
C ARG A 56 4.87 9.78 27.04
N GLU A 57 5.91 8.99 27.18
CA GLU A 57 7.28 9.38 26.87
C GLU A 57 7.45 9.83 25.41
N PHE A 58 6.79 9.14 24.47
CA PHE A 58 6.73 9.54 23.07
C PHE A 58 5.98 10.87 22.89
N ASN A 59 4.81 11.01 23.49
CA ASN A 59 4.01 12.23 23.40
C ASN A 59 4.66 13.44 24.09
N ASP A 60 5.53 13.20 25.06
CA ASP A 60 6.31 14.24 25.75
C ASP A 60 7.68 14.51 25.09
N GLY A 61 8.02 13.81 24.01
CA GLY A 61 9.27 13.99 23.27
C GLY A 61 10.50 13.39 23.94
N GLN A 62 10.32 12.48 24.90
CA GLN A 62 11.42 11.76 25.55
C GLN A 62 11.89 10.57 24.70
N ILE A 63 11.03 10.07 23.83
CA ILE A 63 11.30 9.05 22.82
C ILE A 63 11.09 9.66 21.43
N ASP A 64 12.04 9.47 20.53
CA ASP A 64 12.01 10.03 19.17
C ASP A 64 11.27 9.11 18.18
N ALA A 65 11.42 7.80 18.34
CA ALA A 65 10.79 6.78 17.51
C ALA A 65 10.14 5.69 18.35
N LEU A 66 8.94 5.25 17.95
CA LEU A 66 8.18 4.20 18.63
C LEU A 66 7.84 3.09 17.64
N ILE A 67 8.38 1.90 17.86
CA ILE A 67 8.10 0.72 17.06
C ILE A 67 6.81 0.09 17.57
N LEU A 68 5.87 -0.14 16.66
CA LEU A 68 4.53 -0.66 16.96
C LEU A 68 4.25 -1.94 16.18
N ASN A 69 3.50 -2.86 16.78
CA ASN A 69 2.77 -3.87 16.05
C ASN A 69 1.25 -3.68 16.20
N LYS A 70 0.46 -4.36 15.36
CA LYS A 70 -1.00 -4.25 15.33
C LYS A 70 -1.64 -4.41 16.72
N SER A 71 -1.28 -5.46 17.45
CA SER A 71 -1.90 -5.80 18.73
C SER A 71 -1.56 -4.81 19.85
N ALA A 72 -0.35 -4.27 19.84
CA ALA A 72 0.11 -3.35 20.86
C ALA A 72 -0.39 -1.92 20.65
N ALA A 73 -0.64 -1.53 19.41
CA ALA A 73 -1.13 -0.19 19.08
C ALA A 73 -2.58 0.07 19.51
N THR A 74 -3.35 -0.96 19.89
CA THR A 74 -4.76 -0.81 20.27
C THR A 74 -4.92 0.03 21.55
N GLY A 75 -5.81 1.02 21.51
CA GLY A 75 -6.18 1.82 22.68
C GLY A 75 -5.25 3.00 23.00
N ILE A 76 -4.18 3.25 22.25
CA ILE A 76 -3.26 4.38 22.47
C ILE A 76 -3.49 5.50 21.47
N SER A 77 -3.12 6.72 21.87
CA SER A 77 -3.14 7.92 21.01
C SER A 77 -1.74 8.50 20.92
N LEU A 78 -1.26 8.71 19.71
CA LEU A 78 0.10 9.17 19.42
C LEU A 78 0.10 10.43 18.52
N HIS A 79 -1.07 11.06 18.32
CA HIS A 79 -1.20 12.27 17.50
C HIS A 79 -0.57 13.49 18.20
N ALA A 80 -0.14 14.46 17.41
CA ALA A 80 0.41 15.72 17.91
C ALA A 80 -0.71 16.59 18.50
N SER A 81 -1.06 16.38 19.76
CA SER A 81 -2.10 17.13 20.47
C SER A 81 -1.52 18.31 21.21
N SER A 82 -2.27 19.42 21.30
CA SER A 82 -1.92 20.57 22.13
C SER A 82 -1.79 20.23 23.63
N LYS A 83 -2.30 19.08 24.04
CA LYS A 83 -2.23 18.57 25.43
C LYS A 83 -0.87 17.94 25.76
N TYR A 84 -0.04 17.66 24.77
CA TYR A 84 1.27 17.02 24.94
C TYR A 84 2.40 18.02 24.73
N LYS A 85 3.56 17.75 25.32
CA LYS A 85 4.73 18.62 25.20
C LYS A 85 5.31 18.63 23.80
N ASP A 86 5.35 17.46 23.17
CA ASP A 86 5.84 17.33 21.80
C ASP A 86 4.70 17.51 20.80
N GLN A 87 4.72 18.61 20.08
CA GLN A 87 3.74 18.98 19.07
C GLN A 87 4.29 18.85 17.63
N ARG A 88 5.47 18.24 17.47
CA ARG A 88 6.06 17.97 16.15
C ARG A 88 5.12 17.11 15.31
N LYS A 89 5.15 17.30 14.00
CA LYS A 89 4.42 16.45 13.04
C LYS A 89 4.81 14.98 13.25
N ARG A 90 3.80 14.14 13.39
CA ARG A 90 4.01 12.68 13.47
C ARG A 90 4.15 12.09 12.08
N VAL A 91 5.13 11.21 11.91
CA VAL A 91 5.31 10.41 10.69
C VAL A 91 5.13 8.95 11.07
N MET A 92 4.25 8.25 10.38
CA MET A 92 4.08 6.82 10.51
C MET A 92 4.73 6.12 9.33
N ILE A 93 5.79 5.36 9.62
CA ILE A 93 6.47 4.53 8.61
C ILE A 93 5.87 3.12 8.72
N VAL A 94 5.18 2.70 7.66
CA VAL A 94 4.56 1.37 7.56
C VAL A 94 5.58 0.42 6.94
N ALA A 95 6.32 -0.29 7.79
CA ALA A 95 7.34 -1.26 7.36
C ALA A 95 6.74 -2.59 6.89
N GLN A 96 5.54 -2.91 7.33
CA GLN A 96 4.78 -4.09 6.89
C GLN A 96 3.33 -3.68 6.66
N GLN A 97 2.87 -3.82 5.44
CA GLN A 97 1.51 -3.47 5.04
C GLN A 97 0.48 -4.38 5.71
N GLN A 98 -0.63 -3.79 6.15
CA GLN A 98 -1.78 -4.54 6.61
C GLN A 98 -2.54 -5.17 5.43
N LEU A 99 -3.10 -6.35 5.63
CA LEU A 99 -3.94 -7.01 4.62
C LEU A 99 -5.40 -6.53 4.68
N ASP A 100 -5.83 -6.09 5.86
CA ASP A 100 -7.17 -5.56 6.10
C ASP A 100 -7.16 -4.02 6.10
N VAL A 101 -8.00 -3.44 5.27
CA VAL A 101 -8.15 -1.98 5.13
C VAL A 101 -8.64 -1.33 6.42
N ASN A 102 -9.53 -2.00 7.17
CA ASN A 102 -10.03 -1.47 8.44
C ASN A 102 -8.92 -1.37 9.49
N ASP A 103 -8.01 -2.35 9.51
CA ASP A 103 -6.84 -2.32 10.39
C ASP A 103 -5.91 -1.16 10.04
N GLU A 104 -5.72 -0.90 8.75
CA GLU A 104 -4.93 0.23 8.26
C GLU A 104 -5.54 1.56 8.69
N VAL A 105 -6.83 1.76 8.48
CA VAL A 105 -7.54 2.97 8.88
C VAL A 105 -7.46 3.19 10.39
N GLN A 106 -7.64 2.13 11.19
CA GLN A 106 -7.50 2.19 12.64
C GLN A 106 -6.06 2.54 13.06
N MET A 107 -5.07 1.98 12.40
CA MET A 107 -3.66 2.26 12.66
C MET A 107 -3.33 3.72 12.35
N ARG A 108 -3.77 4.24 11.21
CA ARG A 108 -3.62 5.66 10.84
C ARG A 108 -4.26 6.59 11.86
N GLY A 109 -5.43 6.24 12.36
CA GLY A 109 -6.13 6.97 13.41
C GLY A 109 -5.35 7.10 14.73
N ARG A 110 -4.17 6.46 14.88
CA ARG A 110 -3.32 6.66 16.07
C ARG A 110 -2.56 7.98 16.02
N ILE A 111 -2.16 8.44 14.84
CA ILE A 111 -1.42 9.68 14.65
C ILE A 111 -2.23 10.80 13.98
N ASP A 112 -3.45 10.52 13.51
CA ASP A 112 -4.35 11.49 12.87
C ASP A 112 -5.71 11.47 13.58
N ARG A 113 -5.96 12.46 14.43
CA ARG A 113 -7.19 12.60 15.24
C ARG A 113 -7.63 14.04 15.36
N THR A 114 -8.92 14.23 15.66
CA THR A 114 -9.47 15.54 16.00
C THR A 114 -8.72 16.17 17.17
N GLY A 115 -8.41 17.46 17.07
CA GLY A 115 -7.66 18.20 18.10
C GLY A 115 -6.14 18.13 17.97
N GLN A 116 -5.63 17.59 16.87
CA GLN A 116 -4.20 17.62 16.55
C GLN A 116 -3.78 19.02 16.06
N VAL A 117 -2.57 19.42 16.42
CA VAL A 117 -1.95 20.71 16.01
C VAL A 117 -1.23 20.59 14.66
N ALA A 118 -0.82 19.37 14.29
CA ALA A 118 -0.19 19.04 13.01
C ALA A 118 -0.71 17.70 12.50
N ARG A 119 -1.08 17.65 11.22
CA ARG A 119 -1.53 16.40 10.59
C ARG A 119 -0.39 15.39 10.49
N GLY A 120 -0.69 14.11 10.73
CA GLY A 120 0.23 13.01 10.53
C GLY A 120 0.61 12.85 9.06
N ALA A 121 1.82 12.37 8.80
CA ALA A 121 2.26 11.88 7.50
C ALA A 121 2.41 10.36 7.54
N TYR A 122 2.32 9.73 6.38
CA TYR A 122 2.41 8.28 6.22
C TYR A 122 3.41 7.96 5.13
N GLU A 123 4.35 7.07 5.44
CA GLU A 123 5.34 6.56 4.51
C GLU A 123 5.27 5.03 4.49
N TYR A 124 5.32 4.44 3.30
CA TYR A 124 5.22 2.99 3.12
C TYR A 124 6.53 2.46 2.57
N VAL A 125 7.11 1.50 3.30
CA VAL A 125 8.24 0.73 2.79
C VAL A 125 7.68 -0.35 1.86
N VAL A 126 8.01 -0.25 0.59
CA VAL A 126 7.55 -1.18 -0.44
C VAL A 126 8.75 -1.82 -1.10
N SER A 127 8.71 -3.13 -1.21
CA SER A 127 9.69 -3.91 -1.96
C SER A 127 9.35 -3.85 -3.46
N LEU A 128 10.38 -3.97 -4.31
CA LEU A 128 10.20 -4.11 -5.76
C LEU A 128 9.75 -5.53 -6.16
N ILE A 129 9.52 -6.42 -5.20
CA ILE A 129 9.04 -7.78 -5.47
C ILE A 129 7.62 -7.70 -6.03
N PRO A 130 7.32 -8.33 -7.18
CA PRO A 130 6.01 -8.24 -7.84
C PRO A 130 4.84 -8.61 -6.95
N ALA A 131 5.02 -9.60 -6.07
CA ALA A 131 3.99 -10.03 -5.14
C ALA A 131 3.58 -8.91 -4.17
N GLU A 132 4.54 -8.13 -3.66
CA GLU A 132 4.25 -6.98 -2.78
C GLU A 132 3.64 -5.81 -3.55
N GLN A 133 4.16 -5.49 -4.73
CA GLN A 133 3.60 -4.45 -5.59
C GLN A 133 2.13 -4.73 -5.94
N ARG A 134 1.84 -5.97 -6.34
CA ARG A 134 0.48 -6.43 -6.63
C ARG A 134 -0.46 -6.28 -5.43
N LEU A 135 -0.02 -6.73 -4.26
CA LEU A 135 -0.81 -6.60 -3.02
C LEU A 135 -1.05 -5.13 -2.67
N LEU A 136 -0.04 -4.28 -2.87
CA LEU A 136 -0.16 -2.83 -2.63
C LEU A 136 -1.17 -2.17 -3.58
N MET A 137 -1.15 -2.52 -4.87
CA MET A 137 -2.13 -2.02 -5.85
C MET A 137 -3.56 -2.41 -5.46
N MET A 138 -3.78 -3.68 -5.11
CA MET A 138 -5.09 -4.17 -4.65
C MET A 138 -5.55 -3.47 -3.36
N PHE A 139 -4.61 -3.20 -2.47
CA PHE A 139 -4.88 -2.52 -1.22
C PHE A 139 -5.24 -1.05 -1.44
N LYS A 140 -4.53 -0.34 -2.32
CA LYS A 140 -4.87 1.03 -2.74
C LYS A 140 -6.28 1.13 -3.30
N ALA A 141 -6.68 0.21 -4.17
CA ALA A 141 -8.02 0.17 -4.72
C ALA A 141 -9.10 0.06 -3.64
N LYS A 142 -8.90 -0.81 -2.65
CA LYS A 142 -9.83 -0.97 -1.51
C LYS A 142 -9.90 0.28 -0.64
N LEU A 143 -8.76 0.93 -0.37
CA LEU A 143 -8.73 2.18 0.41
C LEU A 143 -9.47 3.29 -0.32
N LYS A 144 -9.26 3.44 -1.62
CA LYS A 144 -9.95 4.43 -2.45
C LYS A 144 -11.47 4.22 -2.42
N SER A 145 -11.93 2.99 -2.52
CA SER A 145 -13.36 2.64 -2.39
C SER A 145 -13.91 3.01 -1.01
N LEU A 146 -13.15 2.79 0.06
CA LEU A 146 -13.57 3.15 1.41
C LEU A 146 -13.64 4.67 1.61
N ASP A 147 -12.63 5.41 1.12
CA ASP A 147 -12.59 6.87 1.20
C ASP A 147 -13.74 7.51 0.39
N ALA A 148 -14.06 6.99 -0.79
CA ALA A 148 -15.19 7.44 -1.59
C ALA A 148 -16.54 7.31 -0.87
N ASN A 149 -16.68 6.28 -0.04
CA ASN A 149 -17.90 6.03 0.74
C ASN A 149 -17.99 6.83 2.04
N THR A 150 -16.86 7.33 2.56
CA THR A 150 -16.82 7.95 3.90
C THR A 150 -16.66 9.47 3.89
N THR A 151 -16.13 10.06 2.81
CA THR A 151 -15.85 11.50 2.77
C THR A 151 -16.00 12.09 1.38
N SER A 152 -16.93 13.01 1.23
CA SER A 152 -17.13 13.80 0.00
C SER A 152 -16.06 14.89 -0.23
N SER A 153 -15.02 15.02 0.61
CA SER A 153 -14.16 16.22 0.60
C SER A 153 -12.70 16.05 1.08
N GLN A 154 -12.15 14.86 1.14
CA GLN A 154 -10.73 14.75 1.49
C GLN A 154 -9.93 14.26 0.29
N LYS A 155 -8.96 15.08 -0.17
CA LYS A 155 -7.90 14.64 -1.08
C LYS A 155 -7.34 13.33 -0.53
N SER A 156 -7.51 12.25 -1.29
CA SER A 156 -6.96 10.96 -0.89
C SER A 156 -5.46 11.11 -0.66
N LYS A 157 -5.04 10.93 0.58
CA LYS A 157 -3.63 11.00 0.99
C LYS A 157 -2.79 9.84 0.40
N PHE A 158 -3.40 9.03 -0.46
CA PHE A 158 -2.84 7.83 -1.06
C PHE A 158 -2.16 8.05 -2.41
N ASN A 159 -2.34 9.23 -3.02
CA ASN A 159 -1.70 9.56 -4.31
C ASN A 159 -0.16 9.73 -4.20
N GLU A 160 0.39 9.69 -2.99
CA GLU A 160 1.83 9.86 -2.76
C GLU A 160 2.65 8.55 -2.85
N MET A 161 2.00 7.40 -3.11
CA MET A 161 2.74 6.16 -3.32
C MET A 161 3.18 6.05 -4.79
N ASP A 162 4.48 5.84 -5.04
CA ASP A 162 5.12 5.76 -6.36
C ASP A 162 4.66 4.60 -7.26
N VAL A 163 3.74 3.76 -6.79
CA VAL A 163 3.17 2.66 -7.57
C VAL A 163 1.89 3.15 -8.22
N ALA A 164 1.85 3.15 -9.55
CA ALA A 164 0.67 3.54 -10.32
C ALA A 164 -0.55 2.69 -9.94
N ASP A 165 -1.68 3.35 -9.67
CA ASP A 165 -2.96 2.67 -9.44
C ASP A 165 -3.62 2.38 -10.79
N ILE A 166 -3.39 1.18 -11.31
CA ILE A 166 -4.01 0.72 -12.55
C ILE A 166 -5.44 0.19 -12.36
N THR A 167 -5.97 0.18 -11.13
CA THR A 167 -7.30 -0.36 -10.82
C THR A 167 -8.41 0.67 -11.08
N ASN A 168 -8.51 1.11 -12.31
CA ASN A 168 -9.50 2.06 -12.80
C ASN A 168 -9.83 1.78 -14.27
N LYS A 169 -10.79 2.49 -14.85
CA LYS A 169 -11.26 2.26 -16.23
C LYS A 169 -10.16 2.34 -17.30
N TYR A 170 -9.14 3.18 -17.11
CA TYR A 170 -8.02 3.28 -18.04
C TYR A 170 -7.04 2.12 -17.89
N GLY A 171 -6.80 1.69 -16.66
CA GLY A 171 -6.05 0.47 -16.41
C GLY A 171 -6.77 -0.77 -16.89
N ASP A 172 -8.09 -0.87 -16.76
CA ASP A 172 -8.89 -1.95 -17.35
C ASP A 172 -8.70 -2.03 -18.87
N LYS A 173 -8.70 -0.88 -19.56
CA LYS A 173 -8.42 -0.81 -21.01
C LYS A 173 -7.01 -1.32 -21.30
N VAL A 174 -6.01 -0.78 -20.65
CA VAL A 174 -4.60 -1.13 -20.87
C VAL A 174 -4.33 -2.62 -20.62
N VAL A 175 -4.87 -3.19 -19.54
CA VAL A 175 -4.64 -4.62 -19.23
C VAL A 175 -5.35 -5.54 -20.23
N LYS A 176 -6.50 -5.14 -20.77
CA LYS A 176 -7.18 -5.90 -21.84
C LYS A 176 -6.39 -5.87 -23.14
N GLU A 177 -5.94 -4.70 -23.56
CA GLU A 177 -5.10 -4.53 -24.74
C GLU A 177 -3.82 -5.37 -24.61
N TYR A 178 -3.13 -5.27 -23.48
CA TYR A 178 -1.92 -6.06 -23.22
C TYR A 178 -2.19 -7.56 -23.26
N MET A 179 -3.27 -8.03 -22.63
CA MET A 179 -3.61 -9.47 -22.63
C MET A 179 -4.05 -9.98 -24.00
N ALA A 180 -4.71 -9.17 -24.82
CA ALA A 180 -5.07 -9.53 -26.19
C ALA A 180 -3.84 -9.74 -27.10
N GLU A 181 -2.73 -9.08 -26.77
CA GLU A 181 -1.44 -9.26 -27.44
C GLU A 181 -0.60 -10.40 -26.84
N HIS A 182 -0.94 -10.92 -25.65
CA HIS A 182 -0.19 -11.93 -24.92
C HIS A 182 -1.10 -13.11 -24.50
N LEU A 183 -1.73 -13.75 -25.49
CA LEU A 183 -2.70 -14.84 -25.24
C LEU A 183 -2.08 -16.07 -24.57
N ASP A 184 -0.78 -16.32 -24.75
CA ASP A 184 -0.05 -17.37 -24.05
C ASP A 184 0.02 -17.11 -22.54
N LEU A 185 0.23 -15.88 -22.12
CA LEU A 185 0.16 -15.48 -20.70
C LEU A 185 -1.27 -15.53 -20.19
N TYR A 186 -2.23 -15.08 -21.02
CA TYR A 186 -3.65 -15.09 -20.68
C TYR A 186 -4.15 -16.51 -20.32
N ALA A 187 -3.88 -17.49 -21.21
CA ALA A 187 -4.27 -18.87 -20.99
C ALA A 187 -3.71 -19.46 -19.68
N ARG A 188 -2.48 -19.08 -19.33
CA ARG A 188 -1.81 -19.55 -18.08
C ARG A 188 -2.39 -18.92 -16.81
N MET A 189 -3.14 -17.85 -16.92
CA MET A 189 -3.79 -17.18 -15.79
C MET A 189 -5.23 -17.64 -15.54
N ALA A 190 -5.68 -18.70 -16.18
CA ALA A 190 -7.00 -19.31 -16.00
C ALA A 190 -8.15 -18.34 -16.27
N ASP A 191 -8.21 -17.83 -17.49
CA ASP A 191 -9.29 -17.03 -18.07
C ASP A 191 -9.73 -15.86 -17.18
N PRO A 192 -8.82 -14.90 -16.85
CA PRO A 192 -9.11 -13.84 -15.90
C PRO A 192 -10.28 -12.94 -16.32
N PHE A 193 -10.54 -12.76 -17.62
CA PHE A 193 -11.60 -11.89 -18.15
C PHE A 193 -12.82 -12.67 -18.66
N GLY A 194 -12.78 -14.01 -18.64
CA GLY A 194 -13.88 -14.85 -19.13
C GLY A 194 -13.94 -14.91 -20.67
N TRP A 195 -12.87 -14.65 -21.37
CA TRP A 195 -12.82 -14.69 -22.86
C TRP A 195 -13.00 -16.09 -23.40
N GLU A 196 -12.33 -17.10 -22.82
CA GLU A 196 -12.50 -18.50 -23.21
C GLU A 196 -13.94 -18.96 -23.01
N LYS A 197 -14.56 -18.54 -21.91
CA LYS A 197 -15.95 -18.85 -21.60
C LYS A 197 -16.94 -18.25 -22.61
N THR A 198 -16.65 -17.08 -23.15
CA THR A 198 -17.54 -16.35 -24.07
C THR A 198 -17.24 -16.60 -25.54
N HIS A 199 -16.00 -16.90 -25.90
CA HIS A 199 -15.55 -17.06 -27.30
C HIS A 199 -15.05 -18.46 -27.64
N GLY A 200 -14.92 -19.36 -26.65
CA GLY A 200 -14.36 -20.70 -26.81
C GLY A 200 -12.85 -20.75 -26.50
N ASP A 201 -12.29 -21.95 -26.51
CA ASP A 201 -10.93 -22.22 -26.03
C ASP A 201 -9.82 -21.71 -26.98
N ASP A 202 -10.12 -21.45 -28.26
CA ASP A 202 -9.14 -21.03 -29.25
C ASP A 202 -9.24 -19.51 -29.52
N LEU A 203 -8.75 -18.72 -28.60
CA LEU A 203 -8.74 -17.26 -28.73
C LEU A 203 -7.81 -16.73 -29.82
N SER A 204 -6.89 -17.55 -30.31
CA SER A 204 -5.92 -17.13 -31.34
C SER A 204 -6.57 -16.82 -32.71
N ARG A 205 -7.80 -17.27 -32.93
CA ARG A 205 -8.59 -17.04 -34.14
C ARG A 205 -9.47 -15.80 -34.07
N ILE A 206 -9.50 -15.13 -32.93
CA ILE A 206 -10.37 -13.98 -32.69
C ILE A 206 -9.57 -12.70 -32.86
N ASP A 207 -10.17 -11.70 -33.50
CA ASP A 207 -9.58 -10.38 -33.59
C ASP A 207 -9.34 -9.80 -32.18
N PRO A 208 -8.10 -9.40 -31.82
CA PRO A 208 -7.78 -8.80 -30.54
C PRO A 208 -8.69 -7.64 -30.13
N GLN A 209 -9.15 -6.83 -31.09
CA GLN A 209 -10.07 -5.74 -30.83
C GLN A 209 -11.44 -6.24 -30.32
N THR A 210 -11.87 -7.39 -30.81
CA THR A 210 -13.12 -8.03 -30.33
C THR A 210 -12.96 -8.50 -28.90
N LEU A 211 -11.81 -9.05 -28.51
CA LEU A 211 -11.50 -9.42 -27.13
C LEU A 211 -11.50 -8.22 -26.20
N VAL A 212 -10.91 -7.11 -26.62
CA VAL A 212 -10.89 -5.86 -25.82
C VAL A 212 -12.28 -5.26 -25.67
N ALA A 213 -13.07 -5.26 -26.75
CA ALA A 213 -14.42 -4.68 -26.78
C ALA A 213 -15.45 -5.53 -26.02
N SER A 214 -15.31 -6.86 -26.09
CA SER A 214 -16.14 -7.77 -25.30
C SER A 214 -15.70 -7.67 -23.83
N GLY A 215 -16.21 -6.69 -23.11
CA GLY A 215 -16.04 -6.63 -21.66
C GLY A 215 -16.44 -7.98 -21.07
N GLY A 216 -15.45 -8.80 -20.70
CA GLY A 216 -15.71 -10.09 -20.10
C GLY A 216 -16.42 -9.89 -18.79
N GLY A 217 -17.70 -10.04 -18.78
CA GLY A 217 -18.38 -9.99 -17.53
C GLY A 217 -19.80 -9.50 -17.64
N VAL A 218 -20.66 -10.36 -17.32
CA VAL A 218 -22.04 -10.16 -16.99
C VAL A 218 -22.16 -9.06 -15.92
N GLY A 219 -22.70 -7.93 -16.33
CA GLY A 219 -23.00 -6.80 -15.45
C GLY A 219 -22.12 -5.60 -15.75
N ASP A 220 -22.67 -4.42 -15.59
CA ASP A 220 -21.98 -3.14 -15.59
C ASP A 220 -20.90 -3.15 -14.51
N GLY A 221 -19.76 -3.79 -14.82
CA GLY A 221 -18.67 -4.04 -13.86
C GLY A 221 -18.11 -2.73 -13.39
N GLU A 222 -17.95 -2.63 -12.09
CA GLU A 222 -17.25 -1.52 -11.46
C GLU A 222 -15.91 -1.29 -12.18
N ALA A 223 -15.63 -0.03 -12.58
CA ALA A 223 -14.37 0.35 -13.19
C ALA A 223 -13.20 -0.12 -12.29
N GLY A 224 -12.24 -0.80 -12.89
CA GLY A 224 -11.12 -1.41 -12.17
C GLY A 224 -11.27 -2.91 -11.92
N ALA A 225 -12.37 -3.53 -12.35
CA ALA A 225 -12.62 -4.96 -12.12
C ALA A 225 -11.64 -5.86 -12.88
N ASP A 226 -11.31 -5.54 -14.12
CA ASP A 226 -10.45 -6.38 -14.96
C ASP A 226 -8.97 -6.25 -14.58
N ALA A 227 -8.49 -5.05 -14.27
CA ALA A 227 -7.17 -4.84 -13.72
C ALA A 227 -6.99 -5.58 -12.38
N SER A 228 -7.99 -5.55 -11.50
CA SER A 228 -7.97 -6.29 -10.23
C SER A 228 -7.95 -7.80 -10.44
N LYS A 229 -8.71 -8.33 -11.42
CA LYS A 229 -8.68 -9.75 -11.76
C LYS A 229 -7.32 -10.18 -12.28
N LEU A 230 -6.72 -9.38 -13.18
CA LEU A 230 -5.37 -9.62 -13.68
C LEU A 230 -4.36 -9.69 -12.53
N LEU A 231 -4.32 -8.67 -11.67
CA LEU A 231 -3.44 -8.62 -10.51
C LEU A 231 -3.62 -9.85 -9.59
N GLY A 232 -4.86 -10.33 -9.42
CA GLY A 232 -5.15 -11.54 -8.67
C GLY A 232 -4.58 -12.81 -9.33
N ARG A 233 -4.71 -12.94 -10.64
CA ARG A 233 -4.30 -14.13 -11.40
C ARG A 233 -2.80 -14.16 -11.73
N MET A 234 -2.15 -13.03 -11.78
CA MET A 234 -0.71 -12.89 -11.99
C MET A 234 0.14 -13.80 -11.09
N ALA A 235 -0.36 -14.14 -9.90
CA ALA A 235 0.31 -15.03 -8.96
C ALA A 235 0.53 -16.45 -9.51
N LEU A 236 -0.14 -16.83 -10.60
CA LEU A 236 0.05 -18.11 -11.27
C LEU A 236 1.27 -18.13 -12.20
N LEU A 237 1.84 -16.96 -12.51
CA LEU A 237 3.02 -16.82 -13.37
C LEU A 237 4.32 -16.89 -12.56
N ARG A 238 5.44 -17.14 -13.25
CA ARG A 238 6.77 -17.06 -12.63
C ARG A 238 7.09 -15.61 -12.24
N VAL A 239 7.92 -15.43 -11.22
CA VAL A 239 8.27 -14.10 -10.70
C VAL A 239 8.82 -13.18 -11.79
N SER A 240 9.73 -13.69 -12.64
CA SER A 240 10.28 -12.90 -13.75
C SER A 240 9.26 -12.46 -14.80
N GLU A 241 8.23 -13.26 -15.01
CA GLU A 241 7.12 -12.91 -15.91
C GLU A 241 6.20 -11.87 -15.28
N GLN A 242 5.97 -11.97 -13.96
CA GLN A 242 5.22 -10.96 -13.21
C GLN A 242 5.94 -9.60 -13.24
N GLU A 243 7.27 -9.59 -13.03
CA GLU A 243 8.09 -8.37 -13.09
C GLU A 243 7.97 -7.70 -14.46
N LYS A 244 8.20 -8.47 -15.52
CA LYS A 244 8.11 -7.98 -16.91
C LYS A 244 6.72 -7.42 -17.19
N MET A 245 5.67 -8.17 -16.85
CA MET A 245 4.28 -7.77 -17.07
C MET A 245 3.93 -6.49 -16.31
N LEU A 246 4.29 -6.36 -15.04
CA LEU A 246 4.03 -5.16 -14.25
C LEU A 246 4.74 -3.94 -14.80
N GLN A 247 5.98 -4.11 -15.26
CA GLN A 247 6.73 -3.03 -15.88
C GLN A 247 6.05 -2.59 -17.19
N GLU A 248 5.77 -3.52 -18.11
CA GLU A 248 5.17 -3.22 -19.41
C GLU A 248 3.78 -2.59 -19.27
N ILE A 249 2.91 -3.14 -18.41
CA ILE A 249 1.59 -2.55 -18.13
C ILE A 249 1.73 -1.17 -17.47
N GLY A 250 2.69 -1.00 -16.58
CA GLY A 250 2.95 0.29 -15.92
C GLY A 250 3.37 1.38 -16.93
N GLU A 251 4.24 1.04 -17.87
CA GLU A 251 4.67 1.94 -18.95
C GLU A 251 3.50 2.30 -19.89
N LEU A 252 2.72 1.29 -20.32
CA LEU A 252 1.53 1.51 -21.15
C LEU A 252 0.49 2.39 -20.46
N TYR A 253 0.26 2.14 -19.18
CA TYR A 253 -0.67 2.93 -18.38
C TYR A 253 -0.19 4.38 -18.21
N ALA A 254 1.10 4.60 -17.94
CA ALA A 254 1.67 5.95 -17.84
C ALA A 254 1.51 6.71 -19.17
N ASN A 255 1.77 6.06 -20.30
CA ASN A 255 1.59 6.66 -21.62
C ASN A 255 0.11 6.99 -21.90
N GLU A 256 -0.82 6.12 -21.54
CA GLU A 256 -2.26 6.39 -21.71
C GLU A 256 -2.72 7.57 -20.84
N ILE A 257 -2.29 7.65 -19.59
CA ILE A 257 -2.60 8.79 -18.71
C ILE A 257 -2.00 10.07 -19.25
N GLN A 258 -0.76 10.05 -19.75
CA GLN A 258 -0.14 11.23 -20.36
C GLN A 258 -0.96 11.70 -21.59
N ARG A 259 -1.33 10.78 -22.48
CA ARG A 259 -2.17 11.08 -23.64
C ARG A 259 -3.48 11.72 -23.25
N LEU A 260 -4.15 11.18 -22.22
CA LEU A 260 -5.42 11.71 -21.72
C LEU A 260 -5.26 13.10 -21.11
N ASN A 261 -4.14 13.36 -20.42
CA ASN A 261 -3.83 14.68 -19.87
C ASN A 261 -3.63 15.71 -20.99
N GLU A 262 -2.89 15.36 -22.05
CA GLU A 262 -2.67 16.23 -23.21
C GLU A 262 -3.97 16.55 -23.95
N MET A 263 -4.92 15.63 -23.98
CA MET A 263 -6.24 15.80 -24.59
C MET A 263 -7.26 16.49 -23.65
N GLY A 264 -6.95 16.63 -22.37
CA GLY A 264 -7.90 17.13 -21.37
C GLY A 264 -9.03 16.15 -21.04
N GLU A 265 -8.84 14.86 -21.31
CA GLU A 265 -9.83 13.79 -21.12
C GLU A 265 -9.58 12.95 -19.86
N ASN A 266 -8.55 13.28 -19.07
CA ASN A 266 -8.27 12.57 -17.81
C ASN A 266 -9.24 13.01 -16.72
N ASP A 267 -10.24 12.18 -16.46
CA ASP A 267 -11.24 12.41 -15.39
C ASP A 267 -10.87 11.76 -14.05
N LEU A 268 -9.67 11.18 -13.92
CA LEU A 268 -9.16 10.70 -12.64
C LEU A 268 -8.63 11.84 -11.75
N GLU A 269 -8.29 12.99 -12.34
CA GLU A 269 -7.90 14.18 -11.61
C GLU A 269 -9.16 14.94 -11.15
N ILE A 270 -9.34 15.04 -9.84
CA ILE A 270 -10.38 15.86 -9.24
C ILE A 270 -9.93 17.31 -9.35
N THR A 271 -10.49 18.06 -10.32
CA THR A 271 -10.32 19.50 -10.41
C THR A 271 -11.15 20.16 -9.29
N GLU A 272 -10.50 20.81 -8.34
CA GLU A 272 -11.21 21.64 -7.36
C GLU A 272 -11.83 22.82 -8.07
N LEU A 273 -13.13 22.84 -8.20
CA LEU A 273 -13.84 24.04 -8.62
C LEU A 273 -13.76 25.07 -7.47
N PRO A 274 -13.26 26.30 -7.72
CA PRO A 274 -13.22 27.34 -6.71
C PRO A 274 -14.63 27.89 -6.49
N LEU A 275 -15.46 27.15 -5.78
CA LEU A 275 -16.76 27.64 -5.34
C LEU A 275 -16.54 28.63 -4.19
N LYS A 276 -16.62 29.94 -4.49
CA LYS A 276 -16.76 30.92 -3.44
C LYS A 276 -18.20 30.82 -2.91
N ALA A 277 -18.30 30.29 -1.67
CA ALA A 277 -19.56 30.45 -0.94
C ALA A 277 -19.88 31.93 -0.80
N LYS A 278 -21.10 32.33 -1.25
CA LYS A 278 -21.67 33.64 -0.99
C LYS A 278 -22.24 33.71 0.41
#